data_f52824df07c2ebab1f9e1d1cd18396c8
#
_entry.id   f52824df07c2ebab1f9e1d1cd18396c8
#
_cell.length_a   1.000
_cell.length_b   1.000
_cell.length_c   1.000
_cell.angle_alpha   90.00
_cell.angle_beta   90.00
_cell.angle_gamma   90.00
#
_symmetry.space_group_name_H-M   'P 1'
#
loop_
_entity.id
_entity.type
_entity.pdbx_description
1 polymer ?
#
loop_
_entity_poly.entity_id
_entity_poly.type
_entity_poly.pdbx_seq_one_letter_code
_entity_poly.pdbx_strand_id
1 'polypeptide(L)'
;MVFPSEQEQIEKFEKDHVAQHYFEVLRTLISKKSVFAQQVGLKEVANYLGEIFKRVGAEVEIDESYTAPFVMAHFKSSRPDAKTLIFYNHYDTVPADGDQVWTEDPFALSVRNGFMYGRGVDDDKGHITARLSALRKYMQHHDDLPVNISFIMEGAEESASTDLDKYLEKHADKLRGADLLVWEQGTKNALEQLEISGGNKGIVTFDAKVKSADVDIHSSYGGVVESAPWYLLQALQSLRAADGRILVEGLYEEVQEPNEREMALLETYGQRNPEEVSRIYGLELPLLQEERMAFLKRFFFDPALNIEGIQSGYQGQGVKTILPAEASAKLEVRLVPGLEPHDVLEKIRKQLDKNGFDKVELYYTLGEMSYRSDMSAPAILNVIELAKKFYPQGVSVLPTTAGTGPMHTVFDALEVPMVAFGLGNANSRDHGGDENVRIADYYTHIELVEELIRSYE
;
A
#
# COMPACT_ATOMS: atom_id res chain seq x y z
N MET A 1 24.58 -19.91 10.06
CA MET A 1 23.92 -19.29 11.25
C MET A 1 22.88 -20.25 11.76
N VAL A 2 22.67 -20.32 13.07
CA VAL A 2 21.54 -21.04 13.65
C VAL A 2 20.46 -19.97 13.91
N PHE A 3 19.33 -20.09 13.25
CA PHE A 3 18.19 -19.19 13.44
C PHE A 3 17.36 -19.67 14.63
N PRO A 4 16.80 -18.77 15.45
CA PRO A 4 15.89 -19.14 16.51
C PRO A 4 14.57 -19.68 15.90
N SER A 5 13.98 -20.65 16.59
CA SER A 5 12.64 -21.12 16.28
C SER A 5 11.59 -20.05 16.65
N GLU A 6 10.36 -20.21 16.15
CA GLU A 6 9.24 -19.33 16.53
C GLU A 6 9.03 -19.33 18.06
N GLN A 7 9.09 -20.48 18.70
CA GLN A 7 8.96 -20.59 20.14
C GLN A 7 10.09 -19.85 20.88
N GLU A 8 11.31 -19.95 20.41
CA GLU A 8 12.44 -19.22 21.00
C GLU A 8 12.30 -17.69 20.82
N GLN A 9 11.73 -17.22 19.71
CA GLN A 9 11.45 -15.80 19.53
C GLN A 9 10.36 -15.31 20.47
N ILE A 10 9.29 -16.10 20.68
CA ILE A 10 8.26 -15.78 21.68
C ILE A 10 8.87 -15.71 23.09
N GLU A 11 9.71 -16.68 23.48
CA GLU A 11 10.38 -16.68 24.79
C GLU A 11 11.32 -15.47 24.98
N LYS A 12 12.00 -15.04 23.93
CA LYS A 12 12.81 -13.80 23.97
C LYS A 12 11.92 -12.58 24.18
N PHE A 13 10.84 -12.48 23.41
CA PHE A 13 9.87 -11.39 23.55
C PHE A 13 9.31 -11.32 24.96
N GLU A 14 8.91 -12.45 25.57
CA GLU A 14 8.36 -12.49 26.93
C GLU A 14 9.36 -12.01 27.99
N LYS A 15 10.66 -12.20 27.75
CA LYS A 15 11.75 -11.78 28.67
C LYS A 15 12.25 -10.37 28.42
N ASP A 16 11.91 -9.77 27.28
CA ASP A 16 12.37 -8.44 26.89
C ASP A 16 11.44 -7.35 27.44
N HIS A 17 11.86 -6.72 28.52
CA HIS A 17 11.06 -5.69 29.19
C HIS A 17 10.74 -4.48 28.31
N VAL A 18 11.60 -4.15 27.33
CA VAL A 18 11.32 -3.04 26.38
C VAL A 18 10.24 -3.46 25.42
N ALA A 19 10.38 -4.64 24.79
CA ALA A 19 9.38 -5.16 23.88
C ALA A 19 8.02 -5.33 24.56
N GLN A 20 8.00 -5.83 25.81
CA GLN A 20 6.78 -5.95 26.61
C GLN A 20 6.15 -4.59 26.92
N HIS A 21 6.96 -3.58 27.25
CA HIS A 21 6.44 -2.21 27.46
C HIS A 21 5.76 -1.66 26.22
N TYR A 22 6.38 -1.79 25.04
CA TYR A 22 5.80 -1.27 23.79
C TYR A 22 4.66 -2.14 23.26
N PHE A 23 4.59 -3.41 23.63
CA PHE A 23 3.41 -4.23 23.44
C PHE A 23 2.19 -3.69 24.21
N GLU A 24 2.37 -3.23 25.45
CA GLU A 24 1.28 -2.57 26.21
C GLU A 24 0.93 -1.17 25.62
N VAL A 25 1.91 -0.48 25.02
CA VAL A 25 1.64 0.73 24.24
C VAL A 25 0.78 0.39 23.01
N LEU A 26 1.11 -0.69 22.27
CA LEU A 26 0.30 -1.18 21.16
C LEU A 26 -1.13 -1.51 21.59
N ARG A 27 -1.29 -2.23 22.72
CA ARG A 27 -2.61 -2.52 23.29
C ARG A 27 -3.43 -1.26 23.50
N THR A 28 -2.79 -0.21 24.02
CA THR A 28 -3.44 1.09 24.24
C THR A 28 -3.77 1.78 22.92
N LEU A 29 -2.86 1.76 21.92
CA LEU A 29 -3.11 2.33 20.60
C LEU A 29 -4.26 1.63 19.87
N ILE A 30 -4.35 0.30 19.93
CA ILE A 30 -5.46 -0.47 19.36
C ILE A 30 -6.78 -0.07 20.03
N SER A 31 -6.78 0.12 21.35
CA SER A 31 -8.01 0.53 22.09
C SER A 31 -8.51 1.93 21.73
N LYS A 32 -7.62 2.77 21.22
CA LYS A 32 -7.96 4.11 20.72
C LYS A 32 -8.31 4.03 19.24
N LYS A 33 -9.62 4.06 18.96
CA LYS A 33 -10.11 4.11 17.58
C LYS A 33 -9.57 5.35 16.87
N SER A 34 -9.05 5.17 15.67
CA SER A 34 -8.65 6.26 14.77
C SER A 34 -9.06 5.88 13.35
N VAL A 35 -10.29 6.21 13.00
CA VAL A 35 -10.91 5.85 11.73
C VAL A 35 -11.21 7.11 10.93
N PHE A 36 -10.37 7.41 9.92
CA PHE A 36 -10.51 8.63 9.14
C PHE A 36 -11.86 8.71 8.42
N ALA A 37 -12.30 7.63 7.78
CA ALA A 37 -13.58 7.57 7.08
C ALA A 37 -14.78 7.92 7.98
N GLN A 38 -14.66 7.71 9.28
CA GLN A 38 -15.69 8.04 10.30
C GLN A 38 -15.37 9.30 11.09
N GLN A 39 -14.23 9.95 10.86
CA GLN A 39 -13.74 11.13 11.59
C GLN A 39 -13.66 10.89 13.11
N VAL A 40 -13.23 9.69 13.54
CA VAL A 40 -13.16 9.27 14.93
C VAL A 40 -11.72 9.15 15.41
N GLY A 41 -11.40 9.76 16.54
CA GLY A 41 -10.22 9.52 17.37
C GLY A 41 -8.88 10.01 16.84
N LEU A 42 -8.80 10.59 15.64
CA LEU A 42 -7.55 10.97 14.98
C LEU A 42 -6.69 11.89 15.86
N LYS A 43 -7.26 12.96 16.40
CA LYS A 43 -6.54 13.90 17.26
C LYS A 43 -6.11 13.28 18.59
N GLU A 44 -6.94 12.40 19.15
CA GLU A 44 -6.62 11.70 20.41
C GLU A 44 -5.41 10.79 20.22
N VAL A 45 -5.36 10.03 19.12
CA VAL A 45 -4.25 9.12 18.81
C VAL A 45 -2.99 9.90 18.46
N ALA A 46 -3.08 10.97 17.66
CA ALA A 46 -1.94 11.84 17.38
C ALA A 46 -1.30 12.42 18.64
N ASN A 47 -2.12 12.93 19.57
CA ASN A 47 -1.63 13.44 20.86
C ASN A 47 -0.99 12.33 21.72
N TYR A 48 -1.60 11.15 21.76
CA TYR A 48 -1.04 10.01 22.50
C TYR A 48 0.32 9.57 21.92
N LEU A 49 0.44 9.49 20.60
CA LEU A 49 1.73 9.24 19.94
C LEU A 49 2.75 10.31 20.30
N GLY A 50 2.39 11.59 20.20
CA GLY A 50 3.26 12.69 20.57
C GLY A 50 3.78 12.59 22.02
N GLU A 51 2.92 12.19 22.98
CA GLU A 51 3.35 11.96 24.37
C GLU A 51 4.31 10.79 24.52
N ILE A 52 4.07 9.67 23.82
CA ILE A 52 4.95 8.50 23.87
C ILE A 52 6.34 8.86 23.34
N PHE A 53 6.41 9.50 22.17
CA PHE A 53 7.68 9.87 21.56
C PHE A 53 8.45 10.90 22.40
N LYS A 54 7.77 11.88 23.00
CA LYS A 54 8.39 12.83 23.95
C LYS A 54 9.00 12.13 25.17
N ARG A 55 8.33 11.12 25.72
CA ARG A 55 8.86 10.35 26.87
C ARG A 55 10.13 9.58 26.52
N VAL A 56 10.34 9.22 25.26
CA VAL A 56 11.56 8.57 24.77
C VAL A 56 12.67 9.58 24.47
N GLY A 57 12.37 10.88 24.46
CA GLY A 57 13.34 11.95 24.23
C GLY A 57 13.31 12.55 22.82
N ALA A 58 12.25 12.29 22.04
CA ALA A 58 12.08 12.91 20.74
C ALA A 58 11.73 14.41 20.85
N GLU A 59 12.22 15.19 19.88
CA GLU A 59 11.60 16.47 19.53
C GLU A 59 10.35 16.18 18.71
N VAL A 60 9.17 16.54 19.24
CA VAL A 60 7.87 16.19 18.64
C VAL A 60 7.15 17.42 18.17
N GLU A 61 6.65 17.38 16.95
CA GLU A 61 5.74 18.35 16.36
C GLU A 61 4.44 17.64 15.92
N ILE A 62 3.29 18.20 16.26
CA ILE A 62 1.98 17.75 15.80
C ILE A 62 1.39 18.89 14.98
N ASP A 63 1.24 18.68 13.69
CA ASP A 63 0.66 19.66 12.78
C ASP A 63 -0.82 19.33 12.57
N GLU A 64 -1.70 20.24 13.01
CA GLU A 64 -3.15 20.13 12.89
C GLU A 64 -3.70 21.05 11.78
N SER A 65 -2.90 21.44 10.81
CA SER A 65 -3.30 22.43 9.78
C SER A 65 -4.36 21.92 8.81
N TYR A 66 -4.50 20.62 8.67
CA TYR A 66 -5.41 19.99 7.71
C TYR A 66 -6.35 18.98 8.38
N THR A 67 -6.91 18.06 7.61
CA THR A 67 -8.04 17.21 8.04
C THR A 67 -7.68 16.23 9.17
N ALA A 68 -6.50 15.60 9.11
CA ALA A 68 -6.00 14.73 10.17
C ALA A 68 -4.65 15.25 10.66
N PRO A 69 -4.35 15.24 11.97
CA PRO A 69 -3.06 15.67 12.47
C PRO A 69 -1.90 14.87 11.89
N PHE A 70 -0.81 15.56 11.51
CA PHE A 70 0.44 14.95 11.11
C PHE A 70 1.45 15.00 12.25
N VAL A 71 1.99 13.84 12.65
CA VAL A 71 2.87 13.72 13.80
C VAL A 71 4.30 13.47 13.32
N MET A 72 5.23 14.32 13.75
CA MET A 72 6.65 14.14 13.50
C MET A 72 7.40 14.02 14.83
N ALA A 73 8.32 13.05 14.90
CA ALA A 73 9.15 12.82 16.07
C ALA A 73 10.61 12.62 15.61
N HIS A 74 11.49 13.51 16.07
CA HIS A 74 12.89 13.55 15.66
C HIS A 74 13.83 13.20 16.83
N PHE A 75 14.76 12.29 16.58
CA PHE A 75 15.85 11.93 17.46
C PHE A 75 17.16 12.31 16.78
N LYS A 76 17.93 13.18 17.40
CA LYS A 76 19.20 13.68 16.85
C LYS A 76 20.38 12.89 17.39
N SER A 77 21.29 12.51 16.51
CA SER A 77 22.63 12.07 16.84
C SER A 77 23.51 13.28 17.21
N SER A 78 24.47 13.09 18.12
CA SER A 78 25.48 14.11 18.39
C SER A 78 26.59 14.17 17.33
N ARG A 79 26.62 13.20 16.40
CA ARG A 79 27.62 13.14 15.32
C ARG A 79 27.31 14.22 14.26
N PRO A 80 28.30 15.07 13.90
CA PRO A 80 28.06 16.20 12.98
C PRO A 80 27.61 15.75 11.59
N ASP A 81 28.10 14.60 11.12
CA ASP A 81 27.81 14.04 9.78
C ASP A 81 26.86 12.81 9.83
N ALA A 82 26.05 12.74 10.90
CA ALA A 82 25.11 11.63 11.03
C ALA A 82 24.14 11.60 9.85
N LYS A 83 24.02 10.43 9.24
CA LYS A 83 22.97 10.13 8.24
C LYS A 83 21.59 10.25 8.88
N THR A 84 20.54 10.19 8.06
CA THR A 84 19.17 10.28 8.54
C THR A 84 18.35 9.09 8.03
N LEU A 85 17.70 8.40 8.95
CA LEU A 85 16.75 7.33 8.70
C LEU A 85 15.34 7.84 9.03
N ILE A 86 14.41 7.70 8.08
CA ILE A 86 12.99 8.04 8.28
C ILE A 86 12.18 6.76 8.36
N PHE A 87 11.27 6.71 9.31
CA PHE A 87 10.18 5.75 9.37
C PHE A 87 8.88 6.48 9.01
N TYR A 88 8.27 6.09 7.90
CA TYR A 88 6.93 6.52 7.54
C TYR A 88 5.93 5.51 8.08
N ASN A 89 4.85 6.00 8.68
CA ASN A 89 3.77 5.21 9.26
C ASN A 89 2.45 5.96 9.16
N HIS A 90 1.35 5.26 9.35
CA HIS A 90 0.05 5.88 9.60
C HIS A 90 -0.58 5.36 10.91
N TYR A 91 -1.45 6.16 11.50
CA TYR A 91 -2.10 5.80 12.75
C TYR A 91 -3.62 5.66 12.63
N ASP A 92 -4.19 5.98 11.48
CA ASP A 92 -5.58 5.65 11.18
C ASP A 92 -5.72 4.17 10.79
N THR A 93 -6.95 3.72 10.70
CA THR A 93 -7.31 2.35 10.31
C THR A 93 -8.60 2.37 9.51
N VAL A 94 -8.84 1.33 8.70
CA VAL A 94 -10.17 1.11 8.15
C VAL A 94 -11.19 0.81 9.25
N PRO A 95 -12.50 1.04 8.99
CA PRO A 95 -13.56 0.60 9.89
C PRO A 95 -13.49 -0.91 10.18
N ALA A 96 -13.96 -1.32 11.36
CA ALA A 96 -14.06 -2.73 11.73
C ALA A 96 -15.52 -3.20 11.84
N ASP A 97 -16.42 -2.52 11.17
CA ASP A 97 -17.87 -2.77 11.13
C ASP A 97 -18.30 -3.39 9.78
N GLY A 98 -19.60 -3.52 9.58
CA GLY A 98 -20.18 -4.11 8.38
C GLY A 98 -20.14 -5.64 8.38
N ASP A 99 -19.78 -6.24 7.24
CA ASP A 99 -19.77 -7.70 7.05
C ASP A 99 -18.51 -8.40 7.61
N GLN A 100 -17.64 -7.67 8.32
CA GLN A 100 -16.42 -8.22 8.89
C GLN A 100 -16.73 -9.07 10.13
N VAL A 101 -16.26 -10.33 10.13
CA VAL A 101 -16.42 -11.23 11.27
C VAL A 101 -15.18 -11.17 12.14
N TRP A 102 -15.35 -10.75 13.40
CA TRP A 102 -14.32 -10.73 14.42
C TRP A 102 -14.62 -11.75 15.51
N THR A 103 -13.61 -12.50 15.90
CA THR A 103 -13.76 -13.46 17.02
C THR A 103 -13.87 -12.77 18.38
N GLU A 104 -13.19 -11.62 18.53
CA GLU A 104 -13.19 -10.77 19.71
C GLU A 104 -13.33 -9.30 19.30
N ASP A 105 -13.42 -8.36 20.26
CA ASP A 105 -13.50 -6.93 19.96
C ASP A 105 -12.28 -6.46 19.15
N PRO A 106 -12.44 -5.93 17.93
CA PRO A 106 -11.34 -5.49 17.09
C PRO A 106 -10.47 -4.40 17.72
N PHE A 107 -10.99 -3.66 18.68
CA PHE A 107 -10.28 -2.60 19.39
C PHE A 107 -9.82 -3.02 20.81
N ALA A 108 -9.79 -4.31 21.07
CA ALA A 108 -9.19 -4.90 22.26
C ALA A 108 -8.12 -5.93 21.85
N LEU A 109 -6.85 -5.51 21.80
CA LEU A 109 -5.75 -6.39 21.39
C LEU A 109 -5.78 -7.69 22.18
N SER A 110 -6.02 -8.80 21.49
CA SER A 110 -6.06 -10.14 22.07
C SER A 110 -4.89 -11.00 21.60
N VAL A 111 -4.50 -11.98 22.41
CA VAL A 111 -3.41 -12.90 22.07
C VAL A 111 -3.94 -14.33 22.12
N ARG A 112 -3.78 -15.06 21.01
CA ARG A 112 -4.19 -16.47 20.88
C ARG A 112 -3.17 -17.25 20.06
N ASN A 113 -2.69 -18.37 20.59
CA ASN A 113 -1.81 -19.31 19.86
C ASN A 113 -0.57 -18.63 19.22
N GLY A 114 0.08 -17.70 19.92
CA GLY A 114 1.25 -16.98 19.40
C GLY A 114 0.95 -15.83 18.42
N PHE A 115 -0.33 -15.51 18.19
CA PHE A 115 -0.76 -14.40 17.36
C PHE A 115 -1.40 -13.28 18.20
N MET A 116 -1.20 -12.06 17.77
CA MET A 116 -1.88 -10.86 18.23
C MET A 116 -3.00 -10.54 17.25
N TYR A 117 -4.18 -10.19 17.74
CA TYR A 117 -5.36 -9.83 16.94
C TYR A 117 -5.89 -8.47 17.35
N GLY A 118 -6.20 -7.63 16.39
CA GLY A 118 -6.82 -6.32 16.60
C GLY A 118 -6.71 -5.46 15.36
N ARG A 119 -7.64 -4.53 15.16
CA ARG A 119 -7.61 -3.59 14.04
C ARG A 119 -6.41 -2.64 14.18
N GLY A 120 -5.53 -2.60 13.15
CA GLY A 120 -4.30 -1.84 13.16
C GLY A 120 -3.10 -2.59 13.76
N VAL A 121 -3.24 -3.88 14.08
CA VAL A 121 -2.11 -4.65 14.65
C VAL A 121 -1.01 -4.89 13.62
N ASP A 122 -1.36 -5.04 12.35
CA ASP A 122 -0.46 -5.07 11.20
C ASP A 122 -0.47 -3.70 10.49
N ASP A 123 -1.63 -3.17 10.23
CA ASP A 123 -1.87 -2.00 9.41
C ASP A 123 -2.38 -0.79 10.23
N ASP A 124 -1.53 0.08 10.81
CA ASP A 124 -0.05 0.11 10.83
C ASP A 124 0.50 0.36 12.27
N LYS A 125 -0.37 0.38 13.29
CA LYS A 125 0.01 0.69 14.70
C LYS A 125 1.05 -0.29 15.27
N GLY A 126 1.05 -1.53 14.80
CA GLY A 126 2.03 -2.53 15.18
C GLY A 126 3.44 -2.15 14.75
N HIS A 127 3.62 -1.65 13.53
CA HIS A 127 4.91 -1.20 13.03
C HIS A 127 5.43 0.02 13.80
N ILE A 128 4.57 0.99 14.14
CA ILE A 128 4.96 2.15 14.96
C ILE A 128 5.61 1.68 16.27
N THR A 129 4.94 0.77 16.97
CA THR A 129 5.41 0.30 18.29
C THR A 129 6.61 -0.61 18.21
N ALA A 130 6.71 -1.47 17.20
CA ALA A 130 7.86 -2.32 16.97
C ALA A 130 9.13 -1.49 16.67
N ARG A 131 9.03 -0.51 15.77
CA ARG A 131 10.12 0.39 15.39
C ARG A 131 10.57 1.26 16.58
N LEU A 132 9.63 1.78 17.35
CA LEU A 132 9.95 2.54 18.57
C LEU A 132 10.57 1.65 19.65
N SER A 133 10.14 0.40 19.79
CA SER A 133 10.77 -0.60 20.66
C SER A 133 12.23 -0.85 20.28
N ALA A 134 12.50 -1.05 19.00
CA ALA A 134 13.84 -1.25 18.47
C ALA A 134 14.77 -0.06 18.78
N LEU A 135 14.31 1.15 18.52
CA LEU A 135 15.04 2.38 18.87
C LEU A 135 15.33 2.45 20.38
N ARG A 136 14.32 2.16 21.20
CA ARG A 136 14.47 2.21 22.66
C ARG A 136 15.44 1.15 23.18
N LYS A 137 15.46 -0.05 22.60
CA LYS A 137 16.43 -1.10 22.91
C LYS A 137 17.85 -0.65 22.59
N TYR A 138 18.05 -0.06 21.42
CA TYR A 138 19.36 0.50 21.06
C TYR A 138 19.81 1.54 22.09
N MET A 139 18.95 2.51 22.43
CA MET A 139 19.25 3.59 23.40
C MET A 139 19.51 3.10 24.84
N GLN A 140 19.11 1.89 25.22
CA GLN A 140 19.45 1.33 26.54
C GLN A 140 20.93 0.98 26.71
N HIS A 141 21.61 0.72 25.59
CA HIS A 141 22.98 0.24 25.58
C HIS A 141 23.97 1.26 25.00
N HIS A 142 23.48 2.40 24.51
CA HIS A 142 24.28 3.43 23.85
C HIS A 142 23.81 4.82 24.28
N ASP A 143 24.79 5.67 24.67
CA ASP A 143 24.51 7.04 25.11
C ASP A 143 24.14 7.99 23.97
N ASP A 144 24.44 7.62 22.72
CA ASP A 144 24.16 8.40 21.52
C ASP A 144 23.65 7.52 20.39
N LEU A 145 22.94 8.14 19.44
CA LEU A 145 22.47 7.47 18.23
C LEU A 145 23.53 7.55 17.12
N PRO A 146 23.72 6.48 16.32
CA PRO A 146 24.66 6.49 15.21
C PRO A 146 24.11 7.23 13.98
N VAL A 147 22.81 7.50 13.97
CA VAL A 147 22.02 8.05 12.86
C VAL A 147 20.93 8.95 13.42
N ASN A 148 20.59 10.04 12.74
CA ASN A 148 19.37 10.79 13.04
C ASN A 148 18.16 9.93 12.68
N ILE A 149 17.14 9.90 13.53
CA ILE A 149 15.93 9.11 13.27
C ILE A 149 14.72 10.03 13.31
N SER A 150 13.89 9.95 12.27
CA SER A 150 12.63 10.67 12.18
C SER A 150 11.49 9.69 11.98
N PHE A 151 10.45 9.81 12.79
CA PHE A 151 9.16 9.19 12.54
C PHE A 151 8.23 10.25 11.98
N ILE A 152 7.61 9.97 10.85
CA ILE A 152 6.53 10.76 10.26
C ILE A 152 5.28 9.89 10.19
N MET A 153 4.19 10.37 10.76
CA MET A 153 2.98 9.57 10.95
C MET A 153 1.75 10.38 10.54
N GLU A 154 1.02 9.90 9.55
CA GLU A 154 -0.23 10.50 9.10
C GLU A 154 -1.47 9.80 9.68
N GLY A 155 -2.63 10.42 9.52
CA GLY A 155 -3.90 9.90 10.02
C GLY A 155 -4.99 9.81 8.96
N ALA A 156 -4.63 9.69 7.68
CA ALA A 156 -5.55 9.65 6.55
C ALA A 156 -5.09 8.70 5.43
N GLU A 157 -4.17 7.77 5.71
CA GLU A 157 -3.63 6.82 4.71
C GLU A 157 -4.75 5.97 4.14
N GLU A 158 -5.58 5.40 4.98
CA GLU A 158 -6.73 4.55 4.65
C GLU A 158 -7.85 5.27 3.86
N SER A 159 -7.62 6.53 3.56
CA SER A 159 -8.51 7.37 2.75
C SER A 159 -7.72 8.17 1.71
N ALA A 160 -6.72 7.52 1.12
CA ALA A 160 -5.86 8.05 0.06
C ALA A 160 -5.02 9.28 0.47
N SER A 161 -4.51 9.30 1.71
CA SER A 161 -3.53 10.29 2.18
C SER A 161 -3.86 11.73 1.82
N THR A 162 -5.11 12.14 2.01
CA THR A 162 -5.78 13.33 1.44
C THR A 162 -4.98 14.64 1.53
N ASP A 163 -4.17 14.80 2.58
CA ASP A 163 -3.41 16.03 2.85
C ASP A 163 -1.90 15.79 3.02
N LEU A 164 -1.41 14.60 2.71
CA LEU A 164 -0.02 14.21 2.90
C LEU A 164 0.94 15.11 2.11
N ASP A 165 0.61 15.41 0.85
CA ASP A 165 1.35 16.30 -0.03
C ASP A 165 1.61 17.66 0.62
N LYS A 166 0.58 18.26 1.22
CA LYS A 166 0.65 19.58 1.86
C LYS A 166 1.48 19.56 3.15
N TYR A 167 1.38 18.48 3.93
CA TYR A 167 2.22 18.30 5.12
C TYR A 167 3.69 18.13 4.74
N LEU A 168 3.96 17.29 3.75
CA LEU A 168 5.33 17.04 3.30
C LEU A 168 5.96 18.30 2.69
N GLU A 169 5.24 19.06 1.86
CA GLU A 169 5.70 20.34 1.32
C GLU A 169 6.07 21.31 2.46
N LYS A 170 5.21 21.43 3.48
CA LYS A 170 5.41 22.31 4.62
C LYS A 170 6.63 21.94 5.46
N HIS A 171 6.95 20.66 5.56
CA HIS A 171 8.02 20.13 6.44
C HIS A 171 9.22 19.57 5.66
N ALA A 172 9.26 19.69 4.34
CA ALA A 172 10.32 19.15 3.48
C ALA A 172 11.72 19.54 3.94
N ASP A 173 11.94 20.79 4.34
CA ASP A 173 13.26 21.28 4.77
C ASP A 173 13.84 20.52 5.99
N LYS A 174 12.98 19.88 6.80
CA LYS A 174 13.40 19.07 7.95
C LYS A 174 13.70 17.62 7.61
N LEU A 175 13.19 17.14 6.47
CA LEU A 175 13.14 15.73 6.09
C LEU A 175 14.01 15.42 4.86
N ARG A 176 14.22 16.38 3.97
CA ARG A 176 15.06 16.21 2.77
C ARG A 176 16.49 15.85 3.12
N GLY A 177 17.12 15.09 2.22
CA GLY A 177 18.51 14.64 2.39
C GLY A 177 18.65 13.44 3.31
N ALA A 178 17.56 12.76 3.67
CA ALA A 178 17.63 11.50 4.37
C ALA A 178 18.26 10.40 3.49
N ASP A 179 18.94 9.46 4.13
CA ASP A 179 19.62 8.36 3.44
C ASP A 179 18.69 7.22 3.07
N LEU A 180 17.66 7.03 3.87
CA LEU A 180 16.68 5.96 3.69
C LEU A 180 15.35 6.32 4.37
N LEU A 181 14.25 5.98 3.72
CA LEU A 181 12.93 5.92 4.34
C LEU A 181 12.44 4.48 4.34
N VAL A 182 12.10 3.99 5.52
CA VAL A 182 11.40 2.70 5.69
C VAL A 182 9.92 2.96 5.65
N TRP A 183 9.26 2.34 4.67
CA TRP A 183 7.83 2.45 4.45
C TRP A 183 7.02 1.75 5.55
N GLU A 184 5.77 2.08 5.69
CA GLU A 184 4.87 1.67 6.76
C GLU A 184 4.82 0.17 6.99
N GLN A 185 4.45 -0.59 5.97
CA GLN A 185 4.15 -2.01 6.03
C GLN A 185 5.16 -2.90 5.34
N GLY A 186 5.00 -4.20 5.56
CA GLY A 186 5.63 -5.29 4.83
C GLY A 186 5.27 -6.62 5.46
N THR A 187 5.38 -7.68 4.70
CA THR A 187 4.90 -9.00 5.08
C THR A 187 5.92 -10.10 4.83
N LYS A 188 5.77 -11.23 5.49
CA LYS A 188 6.32 -12.50 5.03
C LYS A 188 5.35 -13.16 4.06
N ASN A 189 5.88 -13.67 2.99
CA ASN A 189 5.12 -14.39 1.99
C ASN A 189 4.75 -15.83 2.43
N ALA A 190 4.01 -16.56 1.60
CA ALA A 190 3.59 -17.92 1.90
C ALA A 190 4.76 -18.94 2.02
N LEU A 191 5.97 -18.58 1.57
CA LEU A 191 7.20 -19.36 1.76
C LEU A 191 7.97 -18.95 3.02
N GLU A 192 7.38 -18.15 3.90
CA GLU A 192 7.99 -17.59 5.13
C GLU A 192 9.24 -16.73 4.86
N GLN A 193 9.40 -16.19 3.65
CA GLN A 193 10.45 -15.23 3.30
C GLN A 193 9.97 -13.81 3.62
N LEU A 194 10.81 -12.97 4.18
CA LEU A 194 10.51 -11.54 4.27
C LEU A 194 10.44 -10.94 2.86
N GLU A 195 9.33 -10.32 2.51
CA GLU A 195 9.25 -9.51 1.30
C GLU A 195 9.84 -8.12 1.54
N ILE A 196 10.76 -7.72 0.68
CA ILE A 196 11.36 -6.40 0.67
C ILE A 196 11.04 -5.77 -0.67
N SER A 197 10.28 -4.67 -0.67
CA SER A 197 9.88 -4.00 -1.91
C SER A 197 10.34 -2.56 -1.95
N GLY A 198 10.61 -2.05 -3.17
CA GLY A 198 11.09 -0.70 -3.42
C GLY A 198 10.04 0.24 -3.99
N GLY A 199 8.79 -0.18 -4.15
CA GLY A 199 7.80 0.66 -4.80
C GLY A 199 6.40 0.08 -4.82
N ASN A 200 5.50 0.83 -5.44
CA ASN A 200 4.12 0.44 -5.68
C ASN A 200 3.62 0.93 -7.04
N LYS A 201 2.56 0.30 -7.53
CA LYS A 201 1.82 0.83 -8.69
C LYS A 201 0.99 2.04 -8.29
N GLY A 202 0.74 2.90 -9.27
CA GLY A 202 -0.25 3.95 -9.16
C GLY A 202 -1.64 3.47 -9.62
N ILE A 203 -2.59 4.38 -9.61
CA ILE A 203 -3.96 4.14 -10.03
C ILE A 203 -4.57 5.43 -10.58
N VAL A 204 -5.48 5.30 -11.53
CA VAL A 204 -6.50 6.31 -11.80
C VAL A 204 -7.85 5.61 -11.88
N THR A 205 -8.81 6.12 -11.13
CA THR A 205 -10.20 5.63 -11.14
C THR A 205 -11.13 6.68 -11.71
N PHE A 206 -12.10 6.24 -12.50
CA PHE A 206 -13.05 7.13 -13.16
C PHE A 206 -14.36 6.44 -13.52
N ASP A 207 -15.43 7.22 -13.61
CA ASP A 207 -16.69 6.77 -14.15
C ASP A 207 -16.75 7.08 -15.66
N ALA A 208 -17.27 6.15 -16.45
CA ALA A 208 -17.66 6.37 -17.84
C ALA A 208 -19.19 6.34 -17.93
N LYS A 209 -19.81 7.37 -18.48
CA LYS A 209 -21.27 7.48 -18.59
C LYS A 209 -21.71 7.79 -20.01
N VAL A 210 -22.85 7.21 -20.40
CA VAL A 210 -23.49 7.45 -21.69
C VAL A 210 -24.97 7.71 -21.47
N LYS A 211 -25.47 8.77 -22.08
CA LYS A 211 -26.91 9.03 -22.21
C LYS A 211 -27.28 9.02 -23.69
N SER A 212 -28.14 8.10 -24.10
CA SER A 212 -28.60 7.96 -25.48
C SER A 212 -29.99 8.57 -25.73
N ALA A 213 -30.79 8.74 -24.67
CA ALA A 213 -32.15 9.29 -24.77
C ALA A 213 -32.53 9.97 -23.42
N ASP A 214 -33.65 10.71 -23.42
CA ASP A 214 -34.20 11.31 -22.20
C ASP A 214 -35.00 10.30 -21.35
N VAL A 215 -35.48 9.24 -21.97
CA VAL A 215 -36.28 8.17 -21.32
C VAL A 215 -35.97 6.82 -21.95
N ASP A 216 -36.21 5.75 -21.21
CA ASP A 216 -36.17 4.39 -21.75
C ASP A 216 -37.15 4.26 -22.91
N ILE A 217 -36.72 3.66 -24.00
CA ILE A 217 -37.51 3.49 -25.24
C ILE A 217 -38.00 2.03 -25.33
N HIS A 218 -39.16 1.80 -25.86
CA HIS A 218 -39.65 0.43 -26.09
C HIS A 218 -38.72 -0.34 -27.03
N SER A 219 -38.35 -1.59 -26.69
CA SER A 219 -37.34 -2.38 -27.41
C SER A 219 -37.66 -2.67 -28.88
N SER A 220 -38.89 -2.46 -29.31
CA SER A 220 -39.27 -2.56 -30.74
C SER A 220 -38.48 -1.61 -31.65
N TYR A 221 -37.91 -0.55 -31.10
CA TYR A 221 -37.10 0.39 -31.85
C TYR A 221 -35.60 -0.04 -31.95
N GLY A 222 -35.22 -1.19 -31.38
CA GLY A 222 -33.82 -1.64 -31.32
C GLY A 222 -33.13 -1.87 -32.67
N GLY A 223 -33.92 -2.01 -33.77
CA GLY A 223 -33.35 -2.10 -35.10
C GLY A 223 -33.02 -0.76 -35.77
N VAL A 224 -33.38 0.37 -35.14
CA VAL A 224 -33.26 1.71 -35.72
C VAL A 224 -32.77 2.76 -34.74
N VAL A 225 -32.70 2.44 -33.46
CA VAL A 225 -32.19 3.33 -32.37
C VAL A 225 -31.07 2.63 -31.64
N GLU A 226 -29.91 3.32 -31.49
CA GLU A 226 -28.80 2.85 -30.66
C GLU A 226 -29.15 3.05 -29.19
N SER A 227 -28.75 2.10 -28.34
CA SER A 227 -28.98 2.18 -26.90
C SER A 227 -27.69 2.48 -26.13
N ALA A 228 -27.83 3.16 -24.99
CA ALA A 228 -26.67 3.53 -24.15
C ALA A 228 -25.78 2.33 -23.79
N PRO A 229 -26.30 1.15 -23.37
CA PRO A 229 -25.45 0.01 -23.03
C PRO A 229 -24.62 -0.53 -24.20
N TRP A 230 -25.20 -0.62 -25.42
CA TRP A 230 -24.45 -1.06 -26.60
C TRP A 230 -23.34 -0.07 -26.95
N TYR A 231 -23.63 1.24 -26.93
CA TYR A 231 -22.65 2.28 -27.20
C TYR A 231 -21.51 2.24 -26.19
N LEU A 232 -21.81 2.11 -24.87
CA LEU A 232 -20.81 2.00 -23.82
C LEU A 232 -19.94 0.74 -23.98
N LEU A 233 -20.55 -0.43 -24.20
CA LEU A 233 -19.80 -1.68 -24.36
C LEU A 233 -18.85 -1.64 -25.56
N GLN A 234 -19.26 -1.08 -26.70
CA GLN A 234 -18.40 -0.91 -27.87
C GLN A 234 -17.25 0.07 -27.58
N ALA A 235 -17.55 1.18 -26.89
CA ALA A 235 -16.54 2.14 -26.46
C ALA A 235 -15.48 1.49 -25.55
N LEU A 236 -15.88 0.75 -24.52
CA LEU A 236 -14.97 0.06 -23.62
C LEU A 236 -14.16 -1.02 -24.35
N GLN A 237 -14.79 -1.80 -25.22
CA GLN A 237 -14.08 -2.79 -26.04
C GLN A 237 -13.03 -2.17 -26.95
N SER A 238 -13.23 -0.94 -27.44
CA SER A 238 -12.28 -0.24 -28.30
C SER A 238 -11.00 0.18 -27.58
N LEU A 239 -11.00 0.19 -26.23
CA LEU A 239 -9.87 0.57 -25.40
C LEU A 239 -8.95 -0.61 -25.01
N ARG A 240 -9.36 -1.86 -25.24
CA ARG A 240 -8.64 -3.03 -24.77
C ARG A 240 -8.69 -4.19 -25.77
N ALA A 241 -7.52 -4.74 -26.09
CA ALA A 241 -7.39 -5.94 -26.92
C ALA A 241 -7.80 -7.21 -26.14
N ALA A 242 -8.03 -8.29 -26.87
CA ALA A 242 -8.44 -9.59 -26.30
C ALA A 242 -7.37 -10.19 -25.36
N ASP A 243 -6.09 -9.91 -25.60
CA ASP A 243 -4.98 -10.29 -24.74
C ASP A 243 -4.80 -9.37 -23.52
N GLY A 244 -5.70 -8.39 -23.35
CA GLY A 244 -5.71 -7.43 -22.25
C GLY A 244 -4.80 -6.21 -22.41
N ARG A 245 -4.12 -6.05 -23.54
CA ARG A 245 -3.32 -4.84 -23.84
C ARG A 245 -4.24 -3.64 -23.99
N ILE A 246 -3.86 -2.50 -23.41
CA ILE A 246 -4.59 -1.23 -23.54
C ILE A 246 -4.35 -0.65 -24.93
N LEU A 247 -5.41 -0.27 -25.63
CA LEU A 247 -5.37 0.27 -27.00
C LEU A 247 -5.52 1.80 -27.00
N VAL A 248 -4.74 2.47 -26.16
CA VAL A 248 -4.70 3.95 -26.06
C VAL A 248 -3.36 4.42 -26.59
N GLU A 249 -3.39 5.26 -27.61
CA GLU A 249 -2.20 5.79 -28.25
C GLU A 249 -1.38 6.66 -27.29
N GLY A 250 -0.06 6.53 -27.35
CA GLY A 250 0.87 7.29 -26.51
C GLY A 250 0.97 6.79 -25.06
N LEU A 251 0.25 5.73 -24.69
CA LEU A 251 0.27 5.27 -23.30
C LEU A 251 1.52 4.44 -22.97
N TYR A 252 1.91 3.51 -23.84
CA TYR A 252 3.07 2.66 -23.58
C TYR A 252 4.40 3.34 -23.87
N GLU A 253 4.41 4.41 -24.67
CA GLU A 253 5.59 5.20 -24.99
C GLU A 253 6.15 5.95 -23.77
N GLU A 254 5.32 6.17 -22.75
CA GLU A 254 5.68 6.83 -21.50
C GLU A 254 6.04 5.87 -20.39
N VAL A 255 5.71 4.58 -20.54
CA VAL A 255 6.01 3.56 -19.54
C VAL A 255 7.51 3.43 -19.36
N GLN A 256 7.95 3.59 -18.13
CA GLN A 256 9.34 3.34 -17.75
C GLN A 256 9.59 1.83 -17.64
N GLU A 257 10.24 1.26 -18.65
CA GLU A 257 10.60 -0.15 -18.69
C GLU A 257 11.48 -0.54 -17.49
N PRO A 258 11.38 -1.80 -17.00
CA PRO A 258 12.25 -2.28 -15.95
C PRO A 258 13.69 -2.39 -16.42
N ASN A 259 14.63 -2.04 -15.54
CA ASN A 259 16.07 -2.20 -15.79
C ASN A 259 16.55 -3.65 -15.57
N GLU A 260 17.83 -3.92 -15.89
CA GLU A 260 18.41 -5.27 -15.76
C GLU A 260 18.37 -5.79 -14.31
N ARG A 261 18.57 -4.93 -13.32
CA ARG A 261 18.49 -5.30 -11.90
C ARG A 261 17.08 -5.70 -11.49
N GLU A 262 16.09 -4.94 -11.90
CA GLU A 262 14.68 -5.22 -11.64
C GLU A 262 14.23 -6.53 -12.27
N MET A 263 14.63 -6.78 -13.51
CA MET A 263 14.36 -8.07 -14.19
C MET A 263 15.05 -9.24 -13.49
N ALA A 264 16.31 -9.10 -13.05
CA ALA A 264 17.01 -10.14 -12.32
C ALA A 264 16.35 -10.46 -10.95
N LEU A 265 15.74 -9.47 -10.29
CA LEU A 265 14.95 -9.70 -9.07
C LEU A 265 13.71 -10.55 -9.36
N LEU A 266 13.01 -10.33 -10.48
CA LEU A 266 11.86 -11.15 -10.86
C LEU A 266 12.25 -12.60 -11.20
N GLU A 267 13.43 -12.85 -11.76
CA GLU A 267 13.90 -14.22 -12.04
C GLU A 267 14.00 -15.06 -10.77
N THR A 268 14.37 -14.43 -9.65
CA THR A 268 14.50 -15.09 -8.34
C THR A 268 13.20 -15.10 -7.54
N TYR A 269 12.17 -14.36 -7.97
CA TYR A 269 10.87 -14.29 -7.27
C TYR A 269 10.13 -15.62 -7.38
N GLY A 270 10.00 -16.33 -6.27
CA GLY A 270 9.47 -17.69 -6.21
C GLY A 270 7.95 -17.83 -6.19
N GLN A 271 7.21 -16.71 -6.19
CA GLN A 271 5.76 -16.71 -5.98
C GLN A 271 4.99 -16.21 -7.20
N ARG A 272 3.65 -16.28 -7.10
CA ARG A 272 2.71 -15.77 -8.12
C ARG A 272 3.00 -16.34 -9.52
N ASN A 273 3.27 -17.65 -9.60
CA ASN A 273 3.30 -18.27 -10.90
C ASN A 273 1.88 -18.44 -11.48
N PRO A 274 1.70 -18.49 -12.81
CA PRO A 274 0.40 -18.55 -13.46
C PRO A 274 -0.50 -19.71 -12.97
N GLU A 275 0.07 -20.89 -12.77
CA GLU A 275 -0.66 -22.09 -12.32
C GLU A 275 -1.16 -21.93 -10.89
N GLU A 276 -0.36 -21.34 -10.01
CA GLU A 276 -0.71 -21.08 -8.63
C GLU A 276 -1.86 -20.06 -8.52
N VAL A 277 -1.78 -18.97 -9.27
CA VAL A 277 -2.84 -17.95 -9.33
C VAL A 277 -4.16 -18.58 -9.81
N SER A 278 -4.10 -19.38 -10.87
CA SER A 278 -5.28 -20.10 -11.39
C SER A 278 -5.90 -21.01 -10.34
N ARG A 279 -5.07 -21.73 -9.57
CA ARG A 279 -5.52 -22.65 -8.53
C ARG A 279 -6.11 -21.92 -7.31
N ILE A 280 -5.43 -20.86 -6.83
CA ILE A 280 -5.86 -20.12 -5.63
C ILE A 280 -7.21 -19.44 -5.86
N TYR A 281 -7.40 -18.83 -7.01
CA TYR A 281 -8.63 -18.09 -7.32
C TYR A 281 -9.67 -18.93 -8.07
N GLY A 282 -9.38 -20.20 -8.39
CA GLY A 282 -10.31 -21.08 -9.10
C GLY A 282 -10.72 -20.51 -10.46
N LEU A 283 -9.75 -20.00 -11.24
CA LEU A 283 -10.05 -19.33 -12.50
C LEU A 283 -10.72 -20.28 -13.50
N GLU A 284 -11.88 -19.89 -14.01
CA GLU A 284 -12.62 -20.60 -15.07
C GLU A 284 -12.28 -20.05 -16.47
N LEU A 285 -11.79 -18.82 -16.57
CA LEU A 285 -11.31 -18.21 -17.80
C LEU A 285 -9.80 -18.35 -17.92
N PRO A 286 -9.24 -18.43 -19.16
CA PRO A 286 -7.80 -18.53 -19.36
C PRO A 286 -7.10 -17.27 -18.87
N LEU A 287 -5.87 -17.44 -18.41
CA LEU A 287 -4.98 -16.32 -18.11
C LEU A 287 -4.66 -15.53 -19.38
N LEU A 288 -4.47 -14.22 -19.23
CA LEU A 288 -4.03 -13.35 -20.32
C LEU A 288 -2.55 -13.55 -20.69
N GLN A 289 -1.79 -14.19 -19.79
CA GLN A 289 -0.38 -14.55 -20.00
C GLN A 289 -0.04 -15.79 -19.16
N GLU A 290 0.50 -16.82 -19.78
CA GLU A 290 0.82 -18.11 -19.16
C GLU A 290 2.34 -18.35 -18.99
N GLU A 291 3.17 -17.70 -19.82
CA GLU A 291 4.63 -17.78 -19.64
C GLU A 291 5.03 -16.99 -18.40
N ARG A 292 5.77 -17.64 -17.47
CA ARG A 292 6.03 -17.13 -16.12
C ARG A 292 6.69 -15.74 -16.08
N MET A 293 7.77 -15.54 -16.86
CA MET A 293 8.48 -14.26 -16.81
C MET A 293 7.69 -13.14 -17.46
N ALA A 294 6.99 -13.43 -18.55
CA ALA A 294 6.09 -12.48 -19.19
C ALA A 294 4.87 -12.16 -18.30
N PHE A 295 4.34 -13.16 -17.57
CA PHE A 295 3.31 -12.96 -16.55
C PHE A 295 3.79 -12.03 -15.43
N LEU A 296 4.95 -12.28 -14.84
CA LEU A 296 5.52 -11.44 -13.78
C LEU A 296 5.84 -10.03 -14.27
N LYS A 297 6.46 -9.91 -15.47
CA LYS A 297 6.72 -8.59 -16.07
C LYS A 297 5.42 -7.81 -16.22
N ARG A 298 4.40 -8.43 -16.77
CA ARG A 298 3.09 -7.80 -16.96
C ARG A 298 2.42 -7.45 -15.63
N PHE A 299 2.48 -8.35 -14.66
CA PHE A 299 1.88 -8.15 -13.34
C PHE A 299 2.50 -6.96 -12.60
N PHE A 300 3.82 -6.81 -12.64
CA PHE A 300 4.52 -5.76 -11.89
C PHE A 300 4.79 -4.48 -12.68
N PHE A 301 5.02 -4.56 -14.00
CA PHE A 301 5.54 -3.43 -14.77
C PHE A 301 4.65 -2.92 -15.89
N ASP A 302 3.57 -3.62 -16.24
CA ASP A 302 2.65 -3.11 -17.25
C ASP A 302 1.42 -2.45 -16.61
N PRO A 303 0.84 -1.42 -17.26
CA PRO A 303 -0.45 -0.87 -16.85
C PRO A 303 -1.58 -1.88 -17.15
N ALA A 304 -2.68 -1.75 -16.41
CA ALA A 304 -3.86 -2.60 -16.62
C ALA A 304 -5.14 -1.77 -16.53
N LEU A 305 -6.02 -1.92 -17.54
CA LEU A 305 -7.35 -1.30 -17.56
C LEU A 305 -8.39 -2.33 -17.09
N ASN A 306 -9.09 -2.01 -16.02
CA ASN A 306 -10.08 -2.87 -15.38
C ASN A 306 -11.46 -2.21 -15.38
N ILE A 307 -12.50 -3.05 -15.46
CA ILE A 307 -13.88 -2.66 -15.24
C ILE A 307 -14.28 -3.19 -13.87
N GLU A 308 -14.59 -2.31 -12.94
CA GLU A 308 -15.03 -2.65 -11.58
C GLU A 308 -16.52 -2.89 -11.49
N GLY A 309 -17.29 -2.22 -12.35
CA GLY A 309 -18.72 -2.37 -12.39
C GLY A 309 -19.35 -1.80 -13.66
N ILE A 310 -20.46 -2.40 -14.10
CA ILE A 310 -21.28 -1.91 -15.21
C ILE A 310 -22.72 -1.87 -14.74
N GLN A 311 -23.41 -0.77 -15.03
CA GLN A 311 -24.82 -0.60 -14.70
C GLN A 311 -25.60 -0.04 -15.90
N SER A 312 -26.70 -0.70 -16.25
CA SER A 312 -27.68 -0.19 -17.21
C SER A 312 -28.96 -1.00 -17.15
N GLY A 313 -30.08 -0.40 -17.54
CA GLY A 313 -31.37 -1.04 -17.78
C GLY A 313 -32.00 -1.63 -16.52
N TYR A 314 -32.92 -2.58 -16.77
CA TYR A 314 -33.76 -3.17 -15.73
C TYR A 314 -33.08 -4.38 -15.06
N GLN A 315 -32.96 -4.36 -13.75
CA GLN A 315 -32.37 -5.43 -12.95
C GLN A 315 -33.37 -6.10 -11.98
N GLY A 316 -34.66 -5.71 -12.04
CA GLY A 316 -35.71 -6.28 -11.19
C GLY A 316 -36.24 -7.63 -11.66
N GLN A 317 -37.23 -8.18 -10.96
CA GLN A 317 -37.89 -9.45 -11.35
C GLN A 317 -38.74 -9.27 -12.60
N GLY A 318 -38.76 -10.29 -13.43
CA GLY A 318 -39.57 -10.35 -14.66
C GLY A 318 -38.89 -9.72 -15.88
N VAL A 319 -39.64 -9.29 -16.84
CA VAL A 319 -39.18 -8.77 -18.14
C VAL A 319 -39.61 -7.32 -18.30
N LYS A 320 -38.68 -6.44 -18.70
CA LYS A 320 -38.99 -5.09 -19.15
C LYS A 320 -38.33 -4.87 -20.52
N THR A 321 -39.16 -4.82 -21.57
CA THR A 321 -38.71 -4.76 -22.98
C THR A 321 -38.36 -3.33 -23.37
N ILE A 322 -37.16 -2.87 -23.00
CA ILE A 322 -36.67 -1.49 -23.19
C ILE A 322 -35.34 -1.44 -23.91
N LEU A 323 -35.03 -0.29 -24.48
CA LEU A 323 -33.70 0.21 -24.76
C LEU A 323 -33.37 1.22 -23.63
N PRO A 324 -32.42 0.92 -22.74
CA PRO A 324 -32.09 1.82 -21.67
C PRO A 324 -31.53 3.14 -22.19
N ALA A 325 -32.00 4.25 -21.62
CA ALA A 325 -31.56 5.59 -21.96
C ALA A 325 -30.15 5.91 -21.49
N GLU A 326 -29.71 5.25 -20.42
CA GLU A 326 -28.42 5.53 -19.75
C GLU A 326 -27.67 4.23 -19.48
N ALA A 327 -26.32 4.33 -19.49
CA ALA A 327 -25.41 3.30 -19.07
C ALA A 327 -24.19 3.92 -18.39
N SER A 328 -23.63 3.23 -17.42
CA SER A 328 -22.40 3.67 -16.74
C SER A 328 -21.48 2.50 -16.44
N ALA A 329 -20.18 2.79 -16.35
CA ALA A 329 -19.17 1.86 -15.87
C ALA A 329 -18.24 2.56 -14.89
N LYS A 330 -17.77 1.82 -13.87
CA LYS A 330 -16.66 2.20 -13.01
C LYS A 330 -15.41 1.53 -13.54
N LEU A 331 -14.35 2.29 -13.72
CA LEU A 331 -13.09 1.82 -14.30
C LEU A 331 -11.90 2.27 -13.46
N GLU A 332 -10.85 1.46 -13.53
CA GLU A 332 -9.53 1.85 -13.07
C GLU A 332 -8.46 1.56 -14.13
N VAL A 333 -7.41 2.35 -14.13
CA VAL A 333 -6.14 1.98 -14.75
C VAL A 333 -5.09 1.86 -13.66
N ARG A 334 -4.49 0.67 -13.51
CA ARG A 334 -3.27 0.52 -12.70
C ARG A 334 -2.12 1.15 -13.45
N LEU A 335 -1.46 2.11 -12.82
CA LEU A 335 -0.39 2.89 -13.41
C LEU A 335 0.99 2.33 -13.02
N VAL A 336 1.96 2.59 -13.88
CA VAL A 336 3.37 2.25 -13.66
C VAL A 336 4.20 3.53 -13.85
N PRO A 337 5.47 3.59 -13.41
CA PRO A 337 6.30 4.78 -13.56
C PRO A 337 6.33 5.30 -15.01
N GLY A 338 6.20 6.61 -15.14
CA GLY A 338 6.06 7.32 -16.41
C GLY A 338 4.61 7.71 -16.75
N LEU A 339 3.61 7.09 -16.10
CA LEU A 339 2.21 7.40 -16.34
C LEU A 339 1.63 8.29 -15.22
N GLU A 340 1.02 9.41 -15.64
CA GLU A 340 0.37 10.38 -14.76
C GLU A 340 -1.16 10.20 -14.84
N PRO A 341 -1.91 10.20 -13.73
CA PRO A 341 -3.35 9.90 -13.69
C PRO A 341 -4.21 10.75 -14.64
N HIS A 342 -4.06 12.08 -14.62
CA HIS A 342 -4.86 12.97 -15.45
C HIS A 342 -4.50 12.86 -16.93
N ASP A 343 -3.22 12.70 -17.26
CA ASP A 343 -2.76 12.54 -18.63
C ASP A 343 -3.26 11.21 -19.24
N VAL A 344 -3.26 10.13 -18.47
CA VAL A 344 -3.84 8.85 -18.89
C VAL A 344 -5.33 8.99 -19.18
N LEU A 345 -6.08 9.69 -18.33
CA LEU A 345 -7.51 9.93 -18.56
C LEU A 345 -7.75 10.80 -19.81
N GLU A 346 -6.92 11.80 -20.05
CA GLU A 346 -6.98 12.60 -21.28
C GLU A 346 -6.68 11.77 -22.54
N LYS A 347 -5.68 10.88 -22.48
CA LYS A 347 -5.38 9.96 -23.57
C LYS A 347 -6.55 9.01 -23.87
N ILE A 348 -7.18 8.49 -22.82
CA ILE A 348 -8.40 7.67 -22.96
C ILE A 348 -9.52 8.47 -23.63
N ARG A 349 -9.75 9.72 -23.23
CA ARG A 349 -10.74 10.61 -23.86
C ARG A 349 -10.44 10.80 -25.34
N LYS A 350 -9.20 11.15 -25.69
CA LYS A 350 -8.77 11.33 -27.07
C LYS A 350 -8.94 10.05 -27.91
N GLN A 351 -8.65 8.89 -27.33
CA GLN A 351 -8.80 7.62 -27.99
C GLN A 351 -10.28 7.28 -28.25
N LEU A 352 -11.15 7.53 -27.28
CA LEU A 352 -12.60 7.34 -27.46
C LEU A 352 -13.15 8.26 -28.56
N ASP A 353 -12.75 9.52 -28.60
CA ASP A 353 -13.15 10.46 -29.65
C ASP A 353 -12.68 9.99 -31.02
N LYS A 354 -11.43 9.56 -31.14
CA LYS A 354 -10.86 8.99 -32.37
C LYS A 354 -11.62 7.76 -32.85
N ASN A 355 -12.09 6.92 -31.91
CA ASN A 355 -12.84 5.71 -32.20
C ASN A 355 -14.33 5.98 -32.48
N GLY A 356 -14.78 7.26 -32.41
CA GLY A 356 -16.16 7.66 -32.66
C GLY A 356 -17.09 7.58 -31.46
N PHE A 357 -16.54 7.48 -30.24
CA PHE A 357 -17.31 7.40 -29.00
C PHE A 357 -17.30 8.71 -28.19
N ASP A 358 -17.57 9.82 -28.88
CA ASP A 358 -17.59 11.18 -28.34
C ASP A 358 -18.70 11.43 -27.30
N LYS A 359 -19.72 10.57 -27.24
CA LYS A 359 -20.83 10.65 -26.27
C LYS A 359 -20.54 9.96 -24.94
N VAL A 360 -19.40 9.30 -24.80
CA VAL A 360 -18.96 8.78 -23.48
C VAL A 360 -18.40 9.95 -22.68
N GLU A 361 -18.97 10.24 -21.55
CA GLU A 361 -18.45 11.21 -20.58
C GLU A 361 -17.59 10.50 -19.56
N LEU A 362 -16.41 11.06 -19.25
CA LEU A 362 -15.48 10.54 -18.25
C LEU A 362 -15.44 11.47 -17.04
N TYR A 363 -15.55 10.89 -15.84
CA TYR A 363 -15.52 11.62 -14.57
C TYR A 363 -14.39 11.06 -13.71
N TYR A 364 -13.35 11.84 -13.53
CA TYR A 364 -12.24 11.52 -12.62
C TYR A 364 -12.73 11.34 -11.18
N THR A 365 -12.23 10.34 -10.47
CA THR A 365 -12.58 10.07 -9.08
C THR A 365 -11.35 10.19 -8.17
N LEU A 366 -10.27 9.44 -8.48
CA LEU A 366 -9.07 9.34 -7.67
C LEU A 366 -7.87 9.06 -8.57
N GLY A 367 -6.70 9.54 -8.20
CA GLY A 367 -5.45 9.17 -8.85
C GLY A 367 -4.26 9.23 -7.90
N GLU A 368 -3.41 8.21 -8.00
CA GLU A 368 -2.12 8.10 -7.33
C GLU A 368 -1.06 7.71 -8.34
N MET A 369 0.09 8.37 -8.30
CA MET A 369 1.21 8.02 -9.16
C MET A 369 1.96 6.80 -8.63
N SER A 370 2.59 6.05 -9.51
CA SER A 370 3.45 4.94 -9.11
C SER A 370 4.86 5.41 -8.78
N TYR A 371 5.56 4.62 -7.97
CA TYR A 371 6.95 4.85 -7.60
C TYR A 371 7.76 3.56 -7.61
N ARG A 372 9.04 3.65 -7.98
CA ARG A 372 10.05 2.58 -7.83
C ARG A 372 11.38 3.16 -7.37
N SER A 373 11.91 2.64 -6.26
CA SER A 373 13.27 2.93 -5.82
C SER A 373 14.32 2.25 -6.70
N ASP A 374 15.49 2.84 -6.75
CA ASP A 374 16.68 2.13 -7.24
C ASP A 374 17.08 1.04 -6.22
N MET A 375 16.75 -0.21 -6.53
CA MET A 375 17.05 -1.38 -5.69
C MET A 375 18.55 -1.71 -5.61
N SER A 376 19.41 -0.93 -6.26
CA SER A 376 20.87 -0.97 -6.10
C SER A 376 21.40 0.10 -5.14
N ALA A 377 20.56 0.96 -4.61
CA ALA A 377 20.95 1.99 -3.64
C ALA A 377 21.63 1.35 -2.41
N PRO A 378 22.79 1.87 -1.96
CA PRO A 378 23.55 1.25 -0.88
C PRO A 378 22.75 1.05 0.42
N ALA A 379 21.89 1.98 0.77
CA ALA A 379 21.03 1.86 1.97
C ALA A 379 20.01 0.71 1.84
N ILE A 380 19.42 0.52 0.66
CA ILE A 380 18.49 -0.58 0.39
C ILE A 380 19.23 -1.93 0.37
N LEU A 381 20.41 -2.00 -0.25
CA LEU A 381 21.24 -3.20 -0.23
C LEU A 381 21.63 -3.59 1.21
N ASN A 382 21.93 -2.61 2.05
CA ASN A 382 22.20 -2.86 3.47
C ASN A 382 21.00 -3.52 4.18
N VAL A 383 19.77 -3.01 3.98
CA VAL A 383 18.55 -3.63 4.54
C VAL A 383 18.41 -5.07 4.08
N ILE A 384 18.60 -5.34 2.79
CA ILE A 384 18.51 -6.70 2.23
C ILE A 384 19.52 -7.64 2.88
N GLU A 385 20.78 -7.22 3.04
CA GLU A 385 21.82 -8.06 3.64
C GLU A 385 21.61 -8.25 5.16
N LEU A 386 21.10 -7.23 5.86
CA LEU A 386 20.76 -7.37 7.28
C LEU A 386 19.59 -8.35 7.46
N ALA A 387 18.52 -8.21 6.68
CA ALA A 387 17.34 -9.06 6.78
C ALA A 387 17.67 -10.55 6.62
N LYS A 388 18.61 -10.91 5.75
CA LYS A 388 19.08 -12.29 5.58
C LYS A 388 19.62 -12.93 6.87
N LYS A 389 20.02 -12.12 7.87
CA LYS A 389 20.51 -12.61 9.15
C LYS A 389 19.38 -13.03 10.11
N PHE A 390 18.16 -12.56 9.88
CA PHE A 390 17.01 -12.77 10.78
C PHE A 390 15.97 -13.74 10.23
N TYR A 391 15.90 -13.90 8.91
CA TYR A 391 14.87 -14.72 8.26
C TYR A 391 15.46 -16.00 7.70
N PRO A 392 15.16 -17.18 8.32
CA PRO A 392 15.77 -18.47 7.96
C PRO A 392 15.40 -18.94 6.56
N GLN A 393 14.22 -18.58 6.07
CA GLN A 393 13.77 -18.88 4.70
C GLN A 393 14.31 -17.87 3.67
N GLY A 394 15.11 -16.90 4.13
CA GLY A 394 15.66 -15.84 3.31
C GLY A 394 14.71 -14.68 3.08
N VAL A 395 15.03 -13.90 2.05
CA VAL A 395 14.28 -12.69 1.67
C VAL A 395 13.83 -12.81 0.21
N SER A 396 12.67 -12.25 -0.08
CA SER A 396 12.14 -12.07 -1.42
C SER A 396 12.18 -10.58 -1.75
N VAL A 397 12.99 -10.18 -2.73
CA VAL A 397 13.18 -8.77 -3.07
C VAL A 397 12.44 -8.43 -4.34
N LEU A 398 11.58 -7.42 -4.26
CA LEU A 398 10.77 -6.93 -5.37
C LEU A 398 11.08 -5.46 -5.66
N PRO A 399 11.20 -5.07 -6.91
CA PRO A 399 11.37 -3.65 -7.27
C PRO A 399 10.10 -2.83 -7.00
N THR A 400 8.94 -3.46 -7.05
CA THR A 400 7.63 -2.84 -6.82
C THR A 400 6.60 -3.88 -6.38
N THR A 401 5.57 -3.47 -5.68
CA THR A 401 4.34 -4.25 -5.48
C THR A 401 3.30 -3.92 -6.55
N ALA A 402 2.25 -4.72 -6.66
CA ALA A 402 1.13 -4.41 -7.54
C ALA A 402 0.02 -3.58 -6.85
N GLY A 403 0.16 -3.34 -5.55
CA GLY A 403 -0.70 -2.46 -4.78
C GLY A 403 -0.43 -0.98 -5.07
N THR A 404 -1.23 -0.11 -4.49
CA THR A 404 -1.12 1.35 -4.61
C THR A 404 -0.97 1.96 -3.21
N GLY A 405 -0.24 3.07 -3.11
CA GLY A 405 -0.03 3.86 -1.92
C GLY A 405 0.71 5.16 -2.25
N PRO A 406 0.86 6.10 -1.31
CA PRO A 406 1.36 7.44 -1.59
C PRO A 406 2.89 7.55 -1.67
N MET A 407 3.60 6.47 -2.05
CA MET A 407 5.08 6.50 -2.12
C MET A 407 5.60 7.58 -3.08
N HIS A 408 4.91 7.82 -4.21
CA HIS A 408 5.30 8.86 -5.15
C HIS A 408 5.21 10.25 -4.51
N THR A 409 4.12 10.54 -3.80
CA THR A 409 3.92 11.80 -3.09
C THR A 409 5.05 12.07 -2.09
N VAL A 410 5.48 11.03 -1.36
CA VAL A 410 6.61 11.13 -0.43
C VAL A 410 7.92 11.35 -1.18
N PHE A 411 8.17 10.65 -2.29
CA PHE A 411 9.37 10.81 -3.08
C PHE A 411 9.47 12.20 -3.72
N ASP A 412 8.39 12.70 -4.28
CA ASP A 412 8.35 14.03 -4.90
C ASP A 412 8.71 15.14 -3.89
N ALA A 413 8.24 15.00 -2.67
CA ALA A 413 8.54 15.96 -1.60
C ALA A 413 9.97 15.82 -1.04
N LEU A 414 10.47 14.59 -0.85
CA LEU A 414 11.66 14.33 -0.02
C LEU A 414 12.88 13.83 -0.82
N GLU A 415 12.68 13.28 -2.01
CA GLU A 415 13.75 12.71 -2.88
C GLU A 415 14.60 11.63 -2.15
N VAL A 416 13.98 10.83 -1.28
CA VAL A 416 14.65 9.82 -0.45
C VAL A 416 14.45 8.42 -1.03
N PRO A 417 15.48 7.54 -1.03
CA PRO A 417 15.30 6.14 -1.34
C PRO A 417 14.35 5.48 -0.34
N MET A 418 13.36 4.71 -0.83
CA MET A 418 12.36 4.08 0.01
C MET A 418 12.42 2.56 -0.11
N VAL A 419 12.19 1.88 1.00
CA VAL A 419 12.08 0.42 1.07
C VAL A 419 10.97 0.03 2.05
N ALA A 420 10.15 -0.92 1.65
CA ALA A 420 9.12 -1.50 2.48
C ALA A 420 9.54 -2.89 2.98
N PHE A 421 9.44 -3.12 4.27
CA PHE A 421 9.51 -4.41 4.94
C PHE A 421 8.81 -4.31 6.30
N GLY A 422 8.24 -5.40 6.77
CA GLY A 422 7.38 -5.32 7.95
C GLY A 422 7.26 -6.60 8.74
N LEU A 423 6.26 -6.62 9.58
CA LEU A 423 5.99 -7.68 10.57
C LEU A 423 4.76 -8.54 10.21
N GLY A 424 4.11 -8.25 9.10
CA GLY A 424 2.98 -9.00 8.62
C GLY A 424 3.29 -10.44 8.20
N ASN A 425 2.25 -11.20 7.96
CA ASN A 425 2.34 -12.57 7.45
C ASN A 425 1.36 -12.78 6.30
N ALA A 426 1.52 -13.86 5.53
CA ALA A 426 0.68 -14.16 4.37
C ALA A 426 -0.83 -14.24 4.67
N ASN A 427 -1.23 -14.24 5.94
CA ASN A 427 -2.62 -14.31 6.40
C ASN A 427 -2.92 -13.23 7.45
N SER A 428 -2.26 -12.08 7.40
CA SER A 428 -2.49 -10.94 8.30
C SER A 428 -3.92 -10.42 8.25
N ARG A 429 -4.60 -10.57 7.11
CA ARG A 429 -5.99 -10.15 6.88
C ARG A 429 -6.20 -8.64 7.04
N ASP A 430 -5.26 -7.86 6.53
CA ASP A 430 -5.41 -6.41 6.48
C ASP A 430 -6.76 -6.04 5.85
N HIS A 431 -7.43 -5.03 6.40
CA HIS A 431 -8.78 -4.62 6.06
C HIS A 431 -9.89 -5.68 6.29
N GLY A 432 -9.55 -6.88 6.77
CA GLY A 432 -10.48 -7.96 7.08
C GLY A 432 -10.80 -8.12 8.58
N GLY A 433 -11.68 -9.07 8.90
CA GLY A 433 -11.90 -9.49 10.28
C GLY A 433 -10.78 -10.41 10.79
N ASP A 434 -10.50 -10.35 12.09
CA ASP A 434 -9.38 -11.07 12.72
C ASP A 434 -8.01 -10.70 12.11
N GLU A 435 -7.78 -9.42 11.81
CA GLU A 435 -6.45 -8.90 11.46
C GLU A 435 -5.44 -9.32 12.52
N ASN A 436 -4.27 -9.80 12.07
CA ASN A 436 -3.36 -10.46 12.99
C ASN A 436 -1.88 -10.36 12.61
N VAL A 437 -1.02 -10.47 13.63
CA VAL A 437 0.43 -10.57 13.50
C VAL A 437 0.93 -11.68 14.44
N ARG A 438 1.96 -12.42 14.01
CA ARG A 438 2.63 -13.37 14.89
C ARG A 438 3.55 -12.62 15.88
N ILE A 439 3.52 -13.00 17.14
CA ILE A 439 4.42 -12.43 18.16
C ILE A 439 5.89 -12.63 17.78
N ALA A 440 6.24 -13.78 17.22
CA ALA A 440 7.59 -14.06 16.75
C ALA A 440 8.03 -13.10 15.63
N ASP A 441 7.14 -12.78 14.69
CA ASP A 441 7.44 -11.85 13.59
C ASP A 441 7.55 -10.41 14.08
N TYR A 442 6.68 -9.99 15.00
CA TYR A 442 6.78 -8.71 15.68
C TYR A 442 8.14 -8.54 16.37
N TYR A 443 8.59 -9.55 17.09
CA TYR A 443 9.87 -9.50 17.77
C TYR A 443 11.06 -9.58 16.81
N THR A 444 10.99 -10.40 15.77
CA THR A 444 12.02 -10.46 14.72
C THR A 444 12.16 -9.12 14.00
N HIS A 445 11.05 -8.42 13.74
CA HIS A 445 11.08 -7.08 13.17
C HIS A 445 11.77 -6.06 14.11
N ILE A 446 11.51 -6.14 15.44
CA ILE A 446 12.22 -5.32 16.42
C ILE A 446 13.74 -5.56 16.35
N GLU A 447 14.17 -6.84 16.31
CA GLU A 447 15.59 -7.19 16.22
C GLU A 447 16.23 -6.69 14.90
N LEU A 448 15.53 -6.83 13.77
CA LEU A 448 16.00 -6.33 12.48
C LEU A 448 16.14 -4.81 12.46
N VAL A 449 15.16 -4.07 12.98
CA VAL A 449 15.20 -2.60 13.01
C VAL A 449 16.29 -2.10 13.99
N GLU A 450 16.50 -2.76 15.13
CA GLU A 450 17.61 -2.47 16.03
C GLU A 450 18.98 -2.65 15.32
N GLU A 451 19.14 -3.75 14.58
CA GLU A 451 20.36 -4.00 13.79
C GLU A 451 20.51 -3.02 12.62
N LEU A 452 19.43 -2.57 12.01
CA LEU A 452 19.45 -1.51 10.99
C LEU A 452 19.99 -0.20 11.59
N ILE A 453 19.51 0.21 12.77
CA ILE A 453 20.02 1.39 13.49
C ILE A 453 21.51 1.20 13.79
N ARG A 454 21.92 0.04 14.32
CA ARG A 454 23.31 -0.30 14.62
C ARG A 454 24.22 -0.26 13.40
N SER A 455 23.72 -0.61 12.23
CA SER A 455 24.52 -0.63 10.99
C SER A 455 25.04 0.74 10.54
N TYR A 456 24.60 1.82 11.19
CA TYR A 456 25.11 3.18 10.98
C TYR A 456 26.28 3.55 11.94
N GLU A 457 26.71 2.64 12.85
CA GLU A 457 27.88 2.85 13.69
C GLU A 457 29.18 3.01 12.89
#